data_a06257126db4a31dc93c6e64cb532c88
#
_entry.id   a06257126db4a31dc93c6e64cb532c88
#
_cell.length_a   1.000
_cell.length_b   1.000
_cell.length_c   1.000
_cell.angle_alpha   90.00
_cell.angle_beta   90.00
_cell.angle_gamma   90.00
#
_symmetry.space_group_name_H-M   'P 1'
#
loop_
_entity.id
_entity.type
_entity.pdbx_description
1 polymer ?
#
loop_
_entity_poly.entity_id
_entity_poly.type
_entity_poly.pdbx_seq_one_letter_code
_entity_poly.pdbx_strand_id
1 'polypeptide(L)'
;VTEQMNAARQRQRRAALSSMGEEKSNLRTLEQTLEQARRDAAAKRTALEQTHFGVQTPGEAGEIAERDVQRAESLADTAAHGGKPYFWIAALVLAALCAVLGYLVAQPLYYAAIALAVLTVVLLVVARSGKKRAQEASAALGKLLRSYGAQDADGIYYQAEVHRAAYRACAATMRAEQEAAAALEDAREHQCETHERLLQSLDFESGTGEAAALYQ
;
A
#
# COMPACT_ATOMS: atom_id res chain seq x y z
N VAL A 1 16.02 19.92 -70.05
CA VAL A 1 15.16 18.92 -69.42
C VAL A 1 15.96 18.11 -68.38
N THR A 2 17.18 17.63 -68.69
CA THR A 2 18.00 16.82 -67.75
C THR A 2 18.47 17.57 -66.52
N GLU A 3 18.85 18.87 -66.59
CA GLU A 3 19.25 19.68 -65.44
C GLU A 3 18.10 19.94 -64.46
N GLN A 4 16.87 20.21 -64.98
CA GLN A 4 15.70 20.39 -64.12
C GLN A 4 15.27 19.11 -63.41
N MET A 5 15.39 17.97 -64.07
CA MET A 5 15.17 16.65 -63.44
C MET A 5 16.19 16.36 -62.36
N ASN A 6 17.47 16.65 -62.57
CA ASN A 6 18.51 16.46 -61.57
C ASN A 6 18.31 17.39 -60.35
N ALA A 7 17.94 18.66 -60.59
CA ALA A 7 17.63 19.57 -59.50
C ALA A 7 16.39 19.16 -58.67
N ALA A 8 15.37 18.62 -59.32
CA ALA A 8 14.18 18.10 -58.67
C ALA A 8 14.54 16.85 -57.78
N ARG A 9 15.29 15.90 -58.34
CA ARG A 9 15.82 14.73 -57.58
C ARG A 9 16.68 15.13 -56.39
N GLN A 10 17.57 16.13 -56.51
CA GLN A 10 18.36 16.62 -55.39
C GLN A 10 17.47 17.27 -54.30
N ARG A 11 16.44 18.03 -54.67
CA ARG A 11 15.49 18.59 -53.66
C ARG A 11 14.74 17.48 -52.94
N GLN A 12 14.30 16.47 -53.65
CA GLN A 12 13.60 15.34 -53.11
C GLN A 12 14.49 14.52 -52.13
N ARG A 13 15.76 14.28 -52.50
CA ARG A 13 16.76 13.65 -51.59
C ARG A 13 17.00 14.45 -50.31
N ARG A 14 17.16 15.79 -50.42
CA ARG A 14 17.33 16.65 -49.24
C ARG A 14 16.14 16.68 -48.35
N ALA A 15 14.91 16.69 -48.87
CA ALA A 15 13.70 16.64 -48.13
C ALA A 15 13.53 15.28 -47.40
N ALA A 16 13.89 14.17 -48.06
CA ALA A 16 13.88 12.85 -47.48
C ALA A 16 14.91 12.72 -46.34
N LEU A 17 16.13 13.26 -46.51
CA LEU A 17 17.16 13.24 -45.43
C LEU A 17 16.76 14.11 -44.24
N SER A 18 16.07 15.24 -44.43
CA SER A 18 15.59 16.07 -43.31
C SER A 18 14.48 15.38 -42.55
N SER A 19 13.50 14.73 -43.25
CA SER A 19 12.45 13.98 -42.54
C SER A 19 12.99 12.81 -41.76
N MET A 20 13.96 12.07 -42.29
CA MET A 20 14.66 11.00 -41.54
C MET A 20 15.37 11.52 -40.29
N GLY A 21 15.99 12.72 -40.37
CA GLY A 21 16.62 13.37 -39.23
C GLY A 21 15.63 13.73 -38.12
N GLU A 22 14.47 14.23 -38.51
CA GLU A 22 13.38 14.54 -37.55
C GLU A 22 12.80 13.28 -36.92
N GLU A 23 12.56 12.23 -37.70
CA GLU A 23 12.08 10.93 -37.20
C GLU A 23 13.05 10.32 -36.22
N LYS A 24 14.35 10.32 -36.52
CA LYS A 24 15.40 9.85 -35.61
C LYS A 24 15.44 10.64 -34.30
N SER A 25 15.24 11.97 -34.38
CA SER A 25 15.13 12.81 -33.18
C SER A 25 13.91 12.46 -32.35
N ASN A 26 12.76 12.24 -32.99
CA ASN A 26 11.53 11.86 -32.33
C ASN A 26 11.66 10.50 -31.63
N LEU A 27 12.26 9.49 -32.28
CA LEU A 27 12.50 8.19 -31.66
C LEU A 27 13.41 8.29 -30.42
N ARG A 28 14.48 9.09 -30.48
CA ARG A 28 15.33 9.30 -29.31
C ARG A 28 14.55 9.94 -28.15
N THR A 29 13.66 10.88 -28.45
CA THR A 29 12.83 11.52 -27.42
C THR A 29 11.87 10.52 -26.80
N LEU A 30 11.24 9.64 -27.61
CA LEU A 30 10.36 8.58 -27.12
C LEU A 30 11.12 7.53 -26.30
N GLU A 31 12.33 7.15 -26.70
CA GLU A 31 13.21 6.26 -25.93
C GLU A 31 13.56 6.85 -24.55
N GLN A 32 13.89 8.14 -24.51
CA GLN A 32 14.15 8.85 -23.24
C GLN A 32 12.89 8.90 -22.36
N THR A 33 11.73 9.16 -22.96
CA THR A 33 10.44 9.18 -22.26
C THR A 33 10.10 7.81 -21.66
N LEU A 34 10.31 6.74 -22.43
CA LEU A 34 10.11 5.36 -21.95
C LEU A 34 11.07 5.03 -20.79
N GLU A 35 12.36 5.40 -20.93
CA GLU A 35 13.33 5.15 -19.87
C GLU A 35 12.97 5.91 -18.58
N GLN A 36 12.50 7.15 -18.71
CA GLN A 36 12.01 7.92 -17.56
C GLN A 36 10.77 7.26 -16.93
N ALA A 37 9.80 6.85 -17.75
CA ALA A 37 8.59 6.16 -17.27
C ALA A 37 8.93 4.84 -16.53
N ARG A 38 9.92 4.08 -17.02
CA ARG A 38 10.43 2.88 -16.35
C ARG A 38 11.06 3.18 -14.99
N ARG A 39 11.87 4.23 -14.91
CA ARG A 39 12.47 4.65 -13.64
C ARG A 39 11.41 5.07 -12.63
N ASP A 40 10.42 5.82 -13.08
CA ASP A 40 9.32 6.28 -12.23
C ASP A 40 8.44 5.10 -11.77
N ALA A 41 8.14 4.14 -12.65
CA ALA A 41 7.41 2.93 -12.30
C ALA A 41 8.18 2.08 -11.28
N ALA A 42 9.48 1.89 -11.47
CA ALA A 42 10.34 1.18 -10.52
C ALA A 42 10.39 1.86 -9.16
N ALA A 43 10.54 3.19 -9.12
CA ALA A 43 10.54 3.96 -7.88
C ALA A 43 9.21 3.85 -7.12
N LYS A 44 8.07 3.94 -7.84
CA LYS A 44 6.73 3.79 -7.23
C LYS A 44 6.46 2.37 -6.75
N ARG A 45 6.95 1.36 -7.48
CA ARG A 45 6.88 -0.03 -7.04
C ARG A 45 7.67 -0.26 -5.75
N THR A 46 8.89 0.24 -5.66
CA THR A 46 9.69 0.17 -4.43
C THR A 46 9.00 0.90 -3.28
N ALA A 47 8.42 2.08 -3.52
CA ALA A 47 7.66 2.81 -2.52
C ALA A 47 6.42 2.02 -2.04
N LEU A 48 5.72 1.31 -2.94
CA LEU A 48 4.61 0.45 -2.59
C LEU A 48 5.06 -0.74 -1.71
N GLU A 49 6.15 -1.40 -2.09
CA GLU A 49 6.74 -2.52 -1.34
C GLU A 49 7.18 -2.12 0.09
N GLN A 50 7.54 -0.85 0.30
CA GLN A 50 7.90 -0.29 1.60
C GLN A 50 6.70 0.07 2.48
N THR A 51 5.48 0.06 1.95
CA THR A 51 4.28 0.25 2.76
C THR A 51 4.05 -0.95 3.69
N HIS A 52 3.29 -0.76 4.76
CA HIS A 52 3.01 -1.84 5.72
C HIS A 52 2.37 -3.08 5.06
N PHE A 53 1.56 -2.89 4.04
CA PHE A 53 0.87 -3.96 3.33
C PHE A 53 1.63 -4.53 2.12
N GLY A 54 2.76 -3.92 1.73
CA GLY A 54 3.64 -4.42 0.67
C GLY A 54 2.94 -4.56 -0.68
N VAL A 55 2.93 -5.78 -1.24
CA VAL A 55 2.41 -6.07 -2.59
C VAL A 55 0.91 -6.40 -2.60
N GLN A 56 0.22 -6.36 -1.44
CA GLN A 56 -1.20 -6.71 -1.34
C GLN A 56 -2.07 -5.75 -2.14
N THR A 57 -3.20 -6.25 -2.61
CA THR A 57 -4.18 -5.39 -3.28
C THR A 57 -4.84 -4.43 -2.28
N PRO A 58 -5.35 -3.26 -2.72
CA PRO A 58 -6.04 -2.32 -1.84
C PRO A 58 -7.26 -2.91 -1.12
N GLY A 59 -7.92 -3.91 -1.73
CA GLY A 59 -9.04 -4.63 -1.12
C GLY A 59 -8.56 -5.49 0.04
N GLU A 60 -7.56 -6.34 -0.18
CA GLU A 60 -6.96 -7.18 0.86
C GLU A 60 -6.38 -6.35 2.02
N ALA A 61 -5.66 -5.27 1.71
CA ALA A 61 -5.14 -4.35 2.70
C ALA A 61 -6.26 -3.71 3.54
N GLY A 62 -7.39 -3.36 2.90
CA GLY A 62 -8.58 -2.85 3.58
C GLY A 62 -9.21 -3.87 4.53
N GLU A 63 -9.39 -5.12 4.09
CA GLU A 63 -9.93 -6.19 4.93
C GLU A 63 -9.03 -6.53 6.12
N ILE A 64 -7.72 -6.54 5.91
CA ILE A 64 -6.75 -6.75 7.00
C ILE A 64 -6.82 -5.60 8.00
N ALA A 65 -6.82 -4.35 7.52
CA ALA A 65 -6.93 -3.17 8.37
C ALA A 65 -8.22 -3.16 9.18
N GLU A 66 -9.37 -3.47 8.57
CA GLU A 66 -10.66 -3.54 9.27
C GLU A 66 -10.67 -4.61 10.35
N ARG A 67 -10.15 -5.80 10.06
CA ARG A 67 -10.02 -6.89 11.03
C ARG A 67 -9.10 -6.51 12.21
N ASP A 68 -7.99 -5.86 11.91
CA ASP A 68 -7.04 -5.45 12.94
C ASP A 68 -7.55 -4.27 13.76
N VAL A 69 -8.35 -3.38 13.19
CA VAL A 69 -9.08 -2.32 13.92
C VAL A 69 -10.09 -2.95 14.88
N GLN A 70 -10.94 -3.86 14.43
CA GLN A 70 -11.89 -4.55 15.29
C GLN A 70 -11.18 -5.29 16.44
N ARG A 71 -10.03 -5.88 16.15
CA ARG A 71 -9.19 -6.51 17.16
C ARG A 71 -8.60 -5.49 18.14
N ALA A 72 -8.13 -4.34 17.64
CA ALA A 72 -7.61 -3.27 18.48
C ALA A 72 -8.69 -2.72 19.41
N GLU A 73 -9.89 -2.48 18.91
CA GLU A 73 -11.04 -2.03 19.69
C GLU A 73 -11.43 -3.04 20.78
N SER A 74 -11.50 -4.33 20.43
CA SER A 74 -11.84 -5.40 21.40
C SER A 74 -10.77 -5.54 22.49
N LEU A 75 -9.49 -5.35 22.15
CA LEU A 75 -8.39 -5.33 23.09
C LEU A 75 -8.43 -4.09 23.99
N ALA A 76 -8.74 -2.92 23.41
CA ALA A 76 -8.89 -1.67 24.14
C ALA A 76 -10.06 -1.76 25.15
N ASP A 77 -11.18 -2.30 24.74
CA ASP A 77 -12.35 -2.53 25.60
C ASP A 77 -12.03 -3.50 26.74
N THR A 78 -11.36 -4.61 26.44
CA THR A 78 -10.89 -5.58 27.46
C THR A 78 -9.90 -4.92 28.43
N ALA A 79 -8.99 -4.09 27.94
CA ALA A 79 -8.04 -3.36 28.78
C ALA A 79 -8.74 -2.34 29.69
N ALA A 80 -9.76 -1.64 29.17
CA ALA A 80 -10.52 -0.65 29.91
C ALA A 80 -11.45 -1.26 31.00
N HIS A 81 -12.05 -2.42 30.71
CA HIS A 81 -13.04 -3.05 31.61
C HIS A 81 -12.42 -4.09 32.57
N GLY A 82 -11.21 -4.55 32.31
CA GLY A 82 -10.55 -5.60 33.11
C GLY A 82 -10.08 -5.21 34.51
N GLY A 83 -10.40 -4.01 34.98
CA GLY A 83 -9.77 -3.48 36.20
C GLY A 83 -10.63 -2.66 37.14
N LYS A 84 -11.95 -2.87 37.24
CA LYS A 84 -12.75 -2.13 38.25
C LYS A 84 -12.65 -2.80 39.61
N PRO A 85 -11.69 -2.39 40.49
CA PRO A 85 -11.40 -3.09 41.76
C PRO A 85 -12.45 -2.80 42.87
N TYR A 86 -13.44 -1.97 42.61
CA TYR A 86 -14.30 -1.45 43.67
C TYR A 86 -15.30 -2.46 44.25
N PHE A 87 -15.75 -3.44 43.48
CA PHE A 87 -16.74 -4.41 43.95
C PHE A 87 -16.22 -5.35 45.04
N TRP A 88 -14.95 -5.78 45.01
CA TRP A 88 -14.40 -6.63 46.05
C TRP A 88 -14.15 -5.85 47.34
N ILE A 89 -13.81 -4.56 47.28
CA ILE A 89 -13.68 -3.70 48.45
C ILE A 89 -15.02 -3.50 49.13
N ALA A 90 -16.07 -3.21 48.35
CA ALA A 90 -17.44 -3.09 48.88
C ALA A 90 -17.92 -4.41 49.52
N ALA A 91 -17.64 -5.56 48.89
CA ALA A 91 -17.96 -6.87 49.46
C ALA A 91 -17.18 -7.18 50.75
N LEU A 92 -15.91 -6.79 50.83
CA LEU A 92 -15.07 -6.97 52.03
C LEU A 92 -15.57 -6.09 53.17
N VAL A 93 -15.94 -4.84 52.92
CA VAL A 93 -16.53 -3.96 53.92
C VAL A 93 -17.87 -4.50 54.42
N LEU A 94 -18.72 -4.99 53.55
CA LEU A 94 -19.99 -5.58 53.89
C LEU A 94 -19.82 -6.86 54.72
N ALA A 95 -18.86 -7.71 54.34
CA ALA A 95 -18.55 -8.93 55.13
C ALA A 95 -18.05 -8.61 56.53
N ALA A 96 -17.18 -7.60 56.68
CA ALA A 96 -16.73 -7.15 58.00
C ALA A 96 -17.85 -6.58 58.84
N LEU A 97 -18.75 -5.80 58.27
CA LEU A 97 -19.95 -5.28 58.97
C LEU A 97 -20.86 -6.41 59.43
N CYS A 98 -21.12 -7.38 58.55
CA CYS A 98 -21.94 -8.57 58.92
C CYS A 98 -21.27 -9.43 60.04
N ALA A 99 -19.98 -9.56 60.03
CA ALA A 99 -19.25 -10.30 61.09
C ALA A 99 -19.35 -9.62 62.47
N VAL A 100 -19.21 -8.28 62.48
CA VAL A 100 -19.35 -7.47 63.71
C VAL A 100 -20.79 -7.53 64.24
N LEU A 101 -21.77 -7.39 63.38
CA LEU A 101 -23.22 -7.48 63.76
C LEU A 101 -23.60 -8.91 64.21
N GLY A 102 -23.02 -9.93 63.57
CA GLY A 102 -23.28 -11.33 63.92
C GLY A 102 -22.72 -11.70 65.31
N TYR A 103 -21.58 -11.09 65.69
CA TYR A 103 -20.99 -11.27 67.02
C TYR A 103 -21.81 -10.59 68.11
N LEU A 104 -22.48 -9.47 67.80
CA LEU A 104 -23.19 -8.64 68.81
C LEU A 104 -24.67 -8.99 68.97
N VAL A 105 -25.36 -9.55 67.95
CA VAL A 105 -26.83 -9.58 67.96
C VAL A 105 -27.46 -10.95 67.74
N ALA A 106 -26.98 -11.87 66.89
CA ALA A 106 -27.62 -13.16 66.63
C ALA A 106 -26.75 -14.18 65.84
N GLN A 107 -26.80 -15.48 66.27
CA GLN A 107 -26.12 -16.60 65.61
C GLN A 107 -26.33 -16.75 64.11
N PRO A 108 -27.51 -16.53 63.48
CA PRO A 108 -27.73 -16.72 62.04
C PRO A 108 -26.91 -15.73 61.17
N LEU A 109 -26.54 -14.55 61.69
CA LEU A 109 -25.72 -13.58 60.99
C LEU A 109 -24.25 -14.05 60.77
N TYR A 110 -23.80 -15.00 61.60
CA TYR A 110 -22.47 -15.59 61.45
C TYR A 110 -22.33 -16.44 60.17
N TYR A 111 -23.37 -17.19 59.80
CA TYR A 111 -23.40 -17.95 58.55
C TYR A 111 -23.44 -17.04 57.33
N ALA A 112 -24.16 -15.94 57.43
CA ALA A 112 -24.14 -14.91 56.38
C ALA A 112 -22.76 -14.26 56.19
N ALA A 113 -22.01 -14.04 57.28
CA ALA A 113 -20.63 -13.52 57.23
C ALA A 113 -19.69 -14.51 56.56
N ILE A 114 -19.81 -15.83 56.79
CA ILE A 114 -18.99 -16.84 56.10
C ILE A 114 -19.33 -16.89 54.63
N ALA A 115 -20.58 -16.85 54.24
CA ALA A 115 -20.99 -16.83 52.83
C ALA A 115 -20.45 -15.59 52.09
N LEU A 116 -20.51 -14.41 52.72
CA LEU A 116 -19.93 -13.18 52.20
C LEU A 116 -18.41 -13.22 52.11
N ALA A 117 -17.73 -13.84 53.05
CA ALA A 117 -16.26 -14.03 53.01
C ALA A 117 -15.86 -14.91 51.80
N VAL A 118 -16.57 -16.01 51.58
CA VAL A 118 -16.38 -16.89 50.42
C VAL A 118 -16.61 -16.11 49.11
N LEU A 119 -17.70 -15.34 49.04
CA LEU A 119 -18.02 -14.50 47.88
C LEU A 119 -16.91 -13.47 47.64
N THR A 120 -16.36 -12.87 48.71
CA THR A 120 -15.25 -11.89 48.60
C THR A 120 -13.99 -12.53 48.01
N VAL A 121 -13.66 -13.76 48.45
CA VAL A 121 -12.53 -14.52 47.90
C VAL A 121 -12.72 -14.80 46.41
N VAL A 122 -13.91 -15.23 46.01
CA VAL A 122 -14.26 -15.49 44.62
C VAL A 122 -14.12 -14.20 43.82
N LEU A 123 -14.68 -13.07 44.26
CA LEU A 123 -14.59 -11.78 43.63
C LEU A 123 -13.13 -11.27 43.53
N LEU A 124 -12.30 -11.54 44.50
CA LEU A 124 -10.87 -11.20 44.53
C LEU A 124 -10.10 -12.02 43.49
N VAL A 125 -10.38 -13.30 43.33
CA VAL A 125 -9.79 -14.16 42.30
C VAL A 125 -10.21 -13.68 40.91
N VAL A 126 -11.49 -13.37 40.73
CA VAL A 126 -12.03 -12.83 39.45
C VAL A 126 -11.40 -11.47 39.13
N ALA A 127 -11.30 -10.57 40.10
CA ALA A 127 -10.67 -9.27 39.92
C ALA A 127 -9.18 -9.37 39.56
N ARG A 128 -8.46 -10.33 40.22
CA ARG A 128 -7.04 -10.57 39.91
C ARG A 128 -6.82 -11.18 38.54
N SER A 129 -7.71 -12.09 38.10
CA SER A 129 -7.71 -12.64 36.72
C SER A 129 -8.07 -11.58 35.68
N GLY A 130 -9.02 -10.72 35.99
CA GLY A 130 -9.41 -9.57 35.14
C GLY A 130 -8.26 -8.59 34.94
N LYS A 131 -7.50 -8.29 36.03
CA LYS A 131 -6.32 -7.40 35.93
C LYS A 131 -5.22 -7.99 35.05
N LYS A 132 -4.96 -9.30 35.15
CA LYS A 132 -3.99 -9.97 34.24
C LYS A 132 -4.46 -9.89 32.79
N ARG A 133 -5.71 -10.21 32.50
CA ARG A 133 -6.28 -10.12 31.14
C ARG A 133 -6.20 -8.69 30.58
N ALA A 134 -6.48 -7.69 31.41
CA ALA A 134 -6.34 -6.29 31.00
C ALA A 134 -4.89 -5.91 30.65
N GLN A 135 -3.92 -6.38 31.44
CA GLN A 135 -2.50 -6.15 31.15
C GLN A 135 -2.05 -6.88 29.89
N GLU A 136 -2.48 -8.11 29.68
CA GLU A 136 -2.20 -8.88 28.46
C GLU A 136 -2.84 -8.21 27.23
N ALA A 137 -4.09 -7.74 27.35
CA ALA A 137 -4.81 -7.04 26.30
C ALA A 137 -4.12 -5.69 25.97
N SER A 138 -3.71 -4.92 26.98
CA SER A 138 -2.99 -3.66 26.75
C SER A 138 -1.62 -3.87 26.09
N ALA A 139 -0.90 -4.94 26.47
CA ALA A 139 0.37 -5.30 25.85
C ALA A 139 0.19 -5.79 24.40
N ALA A 140 -0.88 -6.57 24.13
CA ALA A 140 -1.22 -7.03 22.79
C ALA A 140 -1.64 -5.86 21.88
N LEU A 141 -2.47 -4.94 22.40
CA LEU A 141 -2.84 -3.70 21.70
C LEU A 141 -1.60 -2.87 21.37
N GLY A 142 -0.71 -2.68 22.34
CA GLY A 142 0.53 -1.94 22.12
C GLY A 142 1.47 -2.60 21.09
N LYS A 143 1.49 -3.93 20.99
CA LYS A 143 2.22 -4.63 19.92
C LYS A 143 1.57 -4.42 18.55
N LEU A 144 0.24 -4.54 18.48
CA LEU A 144 -0.51 -4.34 17.24
C LEU A 144 -0.31 -2.92 16.71
N LEU A 145 -0.51 -1.91 17.52
CA LEU A 145 -0.34 -0.52 17.11
C LEU A 145 1.11 -0.21 16.68
N ARG A 146 2.11 -0.75 17.39
CA ARG A 146 3.52 -0.59 17.00
C ARG A 146 3.85 -1.23 15.66
N SER A 147 3.24 -2.36 15.31
CA SER A 147 3.47 -2.99 14.00
C SER A 147 3.01 -2.10 12.85
N TYR A 148 2.00 -1.27 13.06
CA TYR A 148 1.52 -0.27 12.10
C TYR A 148 2.21 1.10 12.23
N GLY A 149 3.05 1.31 13.26
CA GLY A 149 3.56 2.64 13.61
C GLY A 149 2.44 3.62 14.01
N ALA A 150 1.31 3.09 14.45
CA ALA A 150 0.11 3.82 14.82
C ALA A 150 0.04 4.09 16.33
N GLN A 151 -0.65 5.15 16.72
CA GLN A 151 -0.91 5.46 18.13
C GLN A 151 -2.28 4.96 18.59
N ASP A 152 -3.21 4.80 17.63
CA ASP A 152 -4.60 4.43 17.84
C ASP A 152 -5.12 3.58 16.66
N ALA A 153 -6.38 3.16 16.75
CA ALA A 153 -7.05 2.37 15.71
C ALA A 153 -7.21 3.15 14.40
N ASP A 154 -7.40 4.48 14.47
CA ASP A 154 -7.51 5.34 13.28
C ASP A 154 -6.20 5.36 12.49
N GLY A 155 -5.07 5.23 13.18
CA GLY A 155 -3.76 5.11 12.55
C GLY A 155 -3.61 3.87 11.67
N ILE A 156 -4.31 2.77 11.97
CA ILE A 156 -4.34 1.57 11.13
C ILE A 156 -5.09 1.86 9.82
N TYR A 157 -6.24 2.54 9.89
CA TYR A 157 -6.95 2.99 8.68
C TYR A 157 -6.14 3.95 7.85
N TYR A 158 -5.42 4.87 8.49
CA TYR A 158 -4.53 5.80 7.80
C TYR A 158 -3.45 5.05 7.00
N GLN A 159 -2.83 4.00 7.56
CA GLN A 159 -1.86 3.17 6.83
C GLN A 159 -2.48 2.46 5.63
N ALA A 160 -3.72 1.99 5.73
CA ALA A 160 -4.44 1.40 4.60
C ALA A 160 -4.73 2.43 3.48
N GLU A 161 -5.08 3.67 3.84
CA GLU A 161 -5.27 4.75 2.86
C GLU A 161 -3.96 5.17 2.19
N VAL A 162 -2.86 5.25 2.94
CA VAL A 162 -1.51 5.50 2.39
C VAL A 162 -1.13 4.40 1.41
N HIS A 163 -1.37 3.14 1.76
CA HIS A 163 -1.14 2.01 0.85
C HIS A 163 -2.01 2.10 -0.41
N ARG A 164 -3.30 2.42 -0.28
CA ARG A 164 -4.22 2.60 -1.41
C ARG A 164 -3.75 3.71 -2.35
N ALA A 165 -3.26 4.81 -1.81
CA ALA A 165 -2.71 5.91 -2.59
C ALA A 165 -1.42 5.50 -3.32
N ALA A 166 -0.51 4.79 -2.64
CA ALA A 166 0.73 4.25 -3.23
C ALA A 166 0.43 3.25 -4.36
N TYR A 167 -0.56 2.37 -4.16
CA TYR A 167 -0.99 1.41 -5.18
C TYR A 167 -1.55 2.09 -6.43
N ARG A 168 -2.40 3.11 -6.25
CA ARG A 168 -2.93 3.91 -7.38
C ARG A 168 -1.81 4.63 -8.13
N ALA A 169 -0.85 5.19 -7.42
CA ALA A 169 0.30 5.85 -8.03
C ALA A 169 1.17 4.86 -8.81
N CYS A 170 1.42 3.67 -8.27
CA CYS A 170 2.14 2.61 -8.96
C CYS A 170 1.39 2.15 -10.23
N ALA A 171 0.09 1.92 -10.14
CA ALA A 171 -0.72 1.52 -11.30
C ALA A 171 -0.75 2.60 -12.40
N ALA A 172 -0.76 3.88 -12.03
CA ALA A 172 -0.71 4.98 -12.98
C ALA A 172 0.65 5.05 -13.71
N THR A 173 1.75 4.88 -13.00
CA THR A 173 3.10 4.88 -13.63
C THR A 173 3.33 3.65 -14.50
N MET A 174 2.80 2.48 -14.14
CA MET A 174 2.85 1.29 -14.98
C MET A 174 2.05 1.48 -16.29
N ARG A 175 0.89 2.14 -16.25
CA ARG A 175 0.14 2.49 -17.47
C ARG A 175 0.93 3.47 -18.32
N ALA A 176 1.52 4.51 -17.74
CA ALA A 176 2.35 5.46 -18.47
C ALA A 176 3.55 4.78 -19.14
N GLU A 177 4.18 3.79 -18.50
CA GLU A 177 5.24 2.98 -19.10
C GLU A 177 4.72 2.19 -20.31
N GLN A 178 3.55 1.55 -20.19
CA GLN A 178 2.94 0.79 -21.28
C GLN A 178 2.57 1.72 -22.47
N GLU A 179 2.00 2.89 -22.19
CA GLU A 179 1.67 3.88 -23.21
C GLU A 179 2.92 4.40 -23.92
N ALA A 180 4.00 4.69 -23.17
CA ALA A 180 5.26 5.11 -23.75
C ALA A 180 5.92 4.01 -24.59
N ALA A 181 5.81 2.74 -24.17
CA ALA A 181 6.30 1.60 -24.92
C ALA A 181 5.53 1.41 -26.23
N ALA A 182 4.20 1.49 -26.19
CA ALA A 182 3.36 1.40 -27.36
C ALA A 182 3.65 2.54 -28.37
N ALA A 183 3.75 3.78 -27.88
CA ALA A 183 4.08 4.93 -28.71
C ALA A 183 5.46 4.80 -29.39
N LEU A 184 6.44 4.19 -28.72
CA LEU A 184 7.74 3.92 -29.32
C LEU A 184 7.65 2.83 -30.40
N GLU A 185 6.86 1.79 -30.18
CA GLU A 185 6.63 0.71 -31.16
C GLU A 185 5.93 1.24 -32.42
N ASP A 186 4.85 1.99 -32.25
CA ASP A 186 4.14 2.64 -33.34
C ASP A 186 5.05 3.59 -34.16
N ALA A 187 5.90 4.36 -33.47
CA ALA A 187 6.83 5.25 -34.13
C ALA A 187 7.93 4.49 -34.91
N ARG A 188 8.36 3.33 -34.43
CA ARG A 188 9.31 2.45 -35.15
C ARG A 188 8.67 1.81 -36.38
N GLU A 189 7.44 1.33 -36.27
CA GLU A 189 6.69 0.80 -37.42
C GLU A 189 6.51 1.87 -38.48
N HIS A 190 6.08 3.06 -38.08
CA HIS A 190 5.93 4.18 -39.00
C HIS A 190 7.23 4.56 -39.69
N GLN A 191 8.36 4.54 -38.95
CA GLN A 191 9.68 4.77 -39.53
C GLN A 191 10.03 3.71 -40.59
N CYS A 192 9.77 2.43 -40.31
CA CYS A 192 10.01 1.36 -41.27
C CYS A 192 9.17 1.56 -42.55
N GLU A 193 7.90 1.85 -42.42
CA GLU A 193 7.03 2.11 -43.57
C GLU A 193 7.47 3.33 -44.40
N THR A 194 7.87 4.41 -43.71
CA THR A 194 8.35 5.63 -44.39
C THR A 194 9.66 5.33 -45.09
N HIS A 195 10.56 4.57 -44.51
CA HIS A 195 11.81 4.14 -45.12
C HIS A 195 11.55 3.29 -46.36
N GLU A 196 10.68 2.31 -46.30
CA GLU A 196 10.31 1.48 -47.48
C GLU A 196 9.73 2.30 -48.58
N ARG A 197 8.79 3.25 -48.30
CA ARG A 197 8.22 4.17 -49.30
C ARG A 197 9.28 5.07 -49.93
N LEU A 198 10.25 5.56 -49.13
CA LEU A 198 11.34 6.37 -49.66
C LEU A 198 12.28 5.55 -50.57
N LEU A 199 12.62 4.32 -50.19
CA LEU A 199 13.43 3.43 -51.02
C LEU A 199 12.74 3.13 -52.34
N GLN A 200 11.42 2.86 -52.32
CA GLN A 200 10.63 2.65 -53.54
C GLN A 200 10.56 3.90 -54.42
N SER A 201 10.40 5.09 -53.81
CA SER A 201 10.34 6.36 -54.55
C SER A 201 11.65 6.79 -55.19
N LEU A 202 12.78 6.31 -54.67
CA LEU A 202 14.12 6.64 -55.17
C LEU A 202 14.67 5.61 -56.17
N ASP A 203 13.89 4.60 -56.55
CA ASP A 203 14.28 3.49 -57.45
C ASP A 203 15.60 2.80 -57.04
N PHE A 204 15.86 2.70 -55.73
CA PHE A 204 16.98 1.91 -55.23
C PHE A 204 16.59 0.42 -55.29
N GLU A 205 17.24 -0.33 -56.13
CA GLU A 205 17.20 -1.80 -56.03
C GLU A 205 17.76 -2.23 -54.67
N SER A 206 16.99 -3.05 -53.94
CA SER A 206 17.42 -3.63 -52.67
C SER A 206 18.68 -4.47 -52.90
N GLY A 207 19.83 -3.98 -52.50
CA GLY A 207 21.13 -4.68 -52.60
C GLY A 207 22.30 -3.90 -53.18
N THR A 208 22.12 -2.65 -53.61
CA THR A 208 23.25 -1.82 -54.03
C THR A 208 23.88 -1.14 -52.84
N GLY A 209 25.24 -1.06 -52.80
CA GLY A 209 25.99 -0.54 -51.66
C GLY A 209 25.65 0.90 -51.23
N GLU A 210 24.90 1.65 -52.03
CA GLU A 210 24.40 2.99 -51.69
C GLU A 210 23.23 2.95 -50.70
N ALA A 211 22.40 1.88 -50.71
CA ALA A 211 21.34 1.69 -49.71
C ALA A 211 21.89 1.41 -48.32
N ALA A 212 23.02 0.68 -48.24
CA ALA A 212 23.68 0.38 -46.97
C ALA A 212 24.34 1.62 -46.33
N ALA A 213 24.80 2.58 -47.14
CA ALA A 213 25.37 3.85 -46.65
C ALA A 213 24.33 4.82 -46.05
N LEU A 214 23.05 4.65 -46.34
CA LEU A 214 21.94 5.41 -45.74
C LEU A 214 21.51 4.87 -44.37
N TYR A 215 21.93 3.65 -44.03
CA TYR A 215 21.62 2.99 -42.75
C TYR A 215 22.69 3.18 -41.67
N GLN A 216 23.83 3.75 -41.98
CA GLN A 216 24.90 4.15 -41.02
C GLN A 216 24.77 5.64 -40.63
#